data_641b12db404d0e9a0874ad1b31e4988b
#
_entry.id   641b12db404d0e9a0874ad1b31e4988b
#
_cell.length_a   1.000
_cell.length_b   1.000
_cell.length_c   1.000
_cell.angle_alpha   90.00
_cell.angle_beta   90.00
_cell.angle_gamma   90.00
#
_symmetry.space_group_name_H-M   'P 1'
#
loop_
_entity.id
_entity.type
_entity.pdbx_description
1 polymer ?
#
loop_
_entity_poly.entity_id
_entity_poly.type
_entity_poly.pdbx_seq_one_letter_code
_entity_poly.pdbx_strand_id
1 'polypeptide(L)'
;YNIVELSELSKQFNNTHVDEGEVLGLTFFNYGYELELSFPNVVSATSEIICVRPHFNLRVISQEQKVYIAKEHMPKSCEYNTIHRHEYRHVNINETLLRQLVSTLAAEFQSKFGNQIYYGTSDSIKKSIKIDKEEKWLPFIRAILEQQNSLADEQHEQVDTLEEYRKFNFVCSHKYRYVPDE
;
A
#
# COMPACT_ATOMS: atom_id res chain seq x y z
N TYR A 1 2.45 15.91 16.67
CA TYR A 1 3.91 15.74 16.58
C TYR A 1 4.56 17.07 16.26
N ASN A 2 5.77 17.33 16.80
CA ASN A 2 6.63 18.41 16.34
C ASN A 2 7.53 17.91 15.19
N ILE A 3 8.31 18.83 14.57
CA ILE A 3 9.21 18.49 13.45
C ILE A 3 10.20 17.37 13.82
N VAL A 4 10.78 17.42 15.02
CA VAL A 4 11.73 16.39 15.49
C VAL A 4 11.05 15.05 15.64
N GLU A 5 9.87 15.01 16.28
CA GLU A 5 9.08 13.79 16.46
C GLU A 5 8.64 13.18 15.12
N LEU A 6 8.27 14.01 14.13
CA LEU A 6 7.94 13.53 12.79
C LEU A 6 9.16 12.99 12.05
N SER A 7 10.32 13.65 12.19
CA SER A 7 11.56 13.16 11.59
C SER A 7 12.02 11.82 12.19
N GLU A 8 11.82 11.61 13.49
CA GLU A 8 12.09 10.33 14.12
C GLU A 8 11.07 9.25 13.69
N LEU A 9 9.80 9.62 13.58
CA LEU A 9 8.73 8.71 13.13
C LEU A 9 8.96 8.28 11.67
N SER A 10 9.36 9.22 10.80
CA SER A 10 9.69 8.94 9.39
C SER A 10 10.81 7.89 9.26
N LYS A 11 11.86 7.99 10.07
CA LYS A 11 12.95 7.02 10.08
C LYS A 11 12.52 5.61 10.50
N GLN A 12 11.55 5.50 11.42
CA GLN A 12 11.02 4.21 11.86
C GLN A 12 10.26 3.47 10.73
N PHE A 13 9.71 4.21 9.78
CA PHE A 13 8.98 3.64 8.64
C PHE A 13 9.83 3.46 7.38
N ASN A 14 11.15 3.47 7.50
CA ASN A 14 12.10 3.34 6.38
C ASN A 14 11.87 4.34 5.24
N ASN A 15 11.33 5.51 5.54
CA ASN A 15 11.29 6.62 4.59
C ASN A 15 12.73 7.14 4.42
N THR A 16 13.50 6.46 3.57
CA THR A 16 14.94 6.69 3.34
C THR A 16 15.22 7.96 2.54
N HIS A 17 14.17 8.66 2.09
CA HIS A 17 14.32 9.82 1.19
C HIS A 17 14.51 11.15 1.91
N VAL A 18 14.55 11.15 3.23
CA VAL A 18 14.85 12.35 4.03
C VAL A 18 16.33 12.36 4.36
N ASP A 19 17.18 12.52 3.34
CA ASP A 19 18.57 12.85 3.53
C ASP A 19 18.67 14.28 4.07
N GLU A 20 18.99 14.39 5.36
CA GLU A 20 19.38 15.65 6.07
C GLU A 20 18.32 16.77 6.17
N GLY A 21 17.06 16.55 5.85
CA GLY A 21 15.98 17.54 5.94
C GLY A 21 15.07 17.37 7.17
N GLU A 22 14.43 18.46 7.58
CA GLU A 22 13.34 18.43 8.56
C GLU A 22 12.06 17.89 7.91
N VAL A 23 11.40 16.89 8.55
CA VAL A 23 10.12 16.38 8.09
C VAL A 23 9.00 17.28 8.58
N LEU A 24 8.42 18.03 7.67
CA LEU A 24 7.34 18.99 7.96
C LEU A 24 5.95 18.35 7.92
N GLY A 25 5.78 17.30 7.12
CA GLY A 25 4.60 16.46 7.00
C GLY A 25 4.99 15.01 6.82
N LEU A 26 4.05 14.11 7.02
CA LEU A 26 4.24 12.68 6.83
C LEU A 26 2.89 12.01 6.53
N THR A 27 2.83 11.30 5.41
CA THR A 27 1.71 10.45 5.07
C THR A 27 2.03 9.00 5.41
N PHE A 28 1.25 8.43 6.31
CA PHE A 28 1.36 7.02 6.70
C PHE A 28 0.25 6.19 6.06
N PHE A 29 0.64 5.10 5.41
CA PHE A 29 -0.27 4.13 4.83
C PHE A 29 0.26 2.71 5.03
N ASN A 30 -0.63 1.80 5.37
CA ASN A 30 -0.30 0.38 5.51
C ASN A 30 -1.42 -0.48 4.94
N TYR A 31 -1.07 -1.58 4.31
CA TYR A 31 -2.00 -2.57 3.81
C TYR A 31 -1.43 -3.98 3.93
N GLY A 32 -2.33 -4.95 3.94
CA GLY A 32 -2.00 -6.36 3.98
C GLY A 32 -2.97 -7.15 3.11
N TYR A 33 -2.96 -8.45 3.26
CA TYR A 33 -3.89 -9.33 2.55
C TYR A 33 -4.40 -10.46 3.44
N GLU A 34 -5.59 -10.95 3.09
CA GLU A 34 -6.16 -12.18 3.62
C GLU A 34 -6.48 -13.12 2.47
N LEU A 35 -6.05 -14.38 2.61
CA LEU A 35 -6.39 -15.45 1.69
C LEU A 35 -7.22 -16.51 2.42
N GLU A 36 -8.50 -16.56 2.08
CA GLU A 36 -9.43 -17.57 2.55
C GLU A 36 -9.68 -18.62 1.46
N LEU A 37 -9.91 -19.85 1.88
CA LEU A 37 -10.17 -21.00 1.03
C LEU A 37 -11.51 -21.63 1.40
N SER A 38 -12.31 -21.91 0.40
CA SER A 38 -13.52 -22.72 0.55
C SER A 38 -13.57 -23.82 -0.52
N PHE A 39 -14.36 -24.84 -0.26
CA PHE A 39 -14.47 -26.00 -1.12
C PHE A 39 -15.96 -26.29 -1.41
N PRO A 40 -16.62 -25.44 -2.21
CA PRO A 40 -18.05 -25.53 -2.45
C PRO A 40 -18.45 -26.80 -3.24
N ASN A 41 -17.51 -27.34 -4.03
CA ASN A 41 -17.76 -28.48 -4.90
C ASN A 41 -16.79 -29.61 -4.58
N VAL A 42 -17.26 -30.59 -3.81
CA VAL A 42 -16.56 -31.86 -3.53
C VAL A 42 -17.28 -32.96 -4.28
N VAL A 43 -16.58 -33.62 -5.19
CA VAL A 43 -17.12 -34.77 -5.94
C VAL A 43 -16.42 -36.02 -5.45
N SER A 44 -17.19 -36.99 -4.95
CA SER A 44 -16.68 -38.31 -4.60
C SER A 44 -16.50 -39.15 -5.87
N ALA A 45 -15.27 -39.60 -6.09
CA ALA A 45 -14.98 -40.56 -7.17
C ALA A 45 -15.16 -42.02 -6.66
N THR A 46 -14.84 -42.26 -5.38
CA THR A 46 -15.14 -43.50 -4.65
C THR A 46 -15.45 -43.18 -3.18
N SER A 47 -15.69 -44.18 -2.33
CA SER A 47 -15.91 -43.95 -0.90
C SER A 47 -14.73 -43.26 -0.19
N GLU A 48 -13.50 -43.35 -0.71
CA GLU A 48 -12.28 -42.81 -0.10
C GLU A 48 -11.65 -41.68 -0.95
N ILE A 49 -11.93 -41.63 -2.24
CA ILE A 49 -11.31 -40.70 -3.18
C ILE A 49 -12.27 -39.59 -3.52
N ILE A 50 -11.83 -38.36 -3.33
CA ILE A 50 -12.56 -37.16 -3.63
C ILE A 50 -11.78 -36.28 -4.62
N CYS A 51 -12.53 -35.44 -5.34
CA CYS A 51 -12.00 -34.41 -6.22
C CYS A 51 -12.51 -33.07 -5.71
N VAL A 52 -11.63 -32.12 -5.51
CA VAL A 52 -11.99 -30.79 -5.03
C VAL A 52 -11.34 -29.72 -5.85
N ARG A 53 -12.08 -28.63 -6.09
CA ARG A 53 -11.55 -27.39 -6.61
C ARG A 53 -11.63 -26.33 -5.51
N PRO A 54 -10.50 -25.76 -5.07
CA PRO A 54 -10.54 -24.64 -4.13
C PRO A 54 -11.17 -23.42 -4.77
N HIS A 55 -11.99 -22.73 -3.99
CA HIS A 55 -12.44 -21.38 -4.29
C HIS A 55 -11.63 -20.42 -3.41
N PHE A 56 -10.97 -19.47 -4.04
CA PHE A 56 -10.12 -18.50 -3.38
C PHE A 56 -10.89 -17.20 -3.15
N ASN A 57 -10.86 -16.72 -1.93
CA ASN A 57 -11.28 -15.38 -1.58
C ASN A 57 -10.04 -14.62 -1.10
N LEU A 58 -9.47 -13.82 -2.00
CA LEU A 58 -8.29 -13.02 -1.72
C LEU A 58 -8.74 -11.56 -1.53
N ARG A 59 -8.50 -11.03 -0.34
CA ARG A 59 -8.85 -9.65 0.02
C ARG A 59 -7.59 -8.86 0.34
N VAL A 60 -7.51 -7.64 -0.17
CA VAL A 60 -6.54 -6.66 0.30
C VAL A 60 -7.20 -5.84 1.41
N ILE A 61 -6.52 -5.74 2.54
CA ILE A 61 -6.98 -5.00 3.72
C ILE A 61 -6.07 -3.80 3.87
N SER A 62 -6.64 -2.60 3.81
CA SER A 62 -5.91 -1.36 4.08
C SER A 62 -6.32 -0.78 5.43
N GLN A 63 -5.35 -0.23 6.14
CA GLN A 63 -5.61 0.64 7.26
C GLN A 63 -5.96 2.05 6.77
N GLU A 64 -6.61 2.83 7.62
CA GLU A 64 -6.88 4.24 7.32
C GLU A 64 -5.56 4.99 7.10
N GLN A 65 -5.48 5.75 6.02
CA GLN A 65 -4.35 6.63 5.77
C GLN A 65 -4.34 7.76 6.80
N LYS A 66 -3.15 8.10 7.30
CA LYS A 66 -2.96 9.18 8.27
C LYS A 66 -1.97 10.19 7.71
N VAL A 67 -2.39 11.44 7.69
CA VAL A 67 -1.54 12.58 7.34
C VAL A 67 -1.20 13.33 8.62
N TYR A 68 0.09 13.49 8.86
CA TYR A 68 0.62 14.27 9.96
C TYR A 68 1.25 15.54 9.41
N ILE A 69 1.02 16.65 10.08
CA ILE A 69 1.67 17.94 9.80
C ILE A 69 2.27 18.43 11.11
N ALA A 70 3.50 18.92 11.05
CA ALA A 70 4.20 19.41 12.22
C ALA A 70 3.41 20.54 12.89
N LYS A 71 3.27 20.44 14.22
CA LYS A 71 2.45 21.39 15.03
C LYS A 71 2.96 22.82 15.01
N GLU A 72 4.19 23.04 14.58
CA GLU A 72 4.79 24.36 14.35
C GLU A 72 4.06 25.11 13.24
N HIS A 73 3.39 24.41 12.34
CA HIS A 73 2.60 25.00 11.26
C HIS A 73 1.13 25.09 11.67
N MET A 74 0.69 26.29 11.98
CA MET A 74 -0.68 26.52 12.44
C MET A 74 -1.70 26.20 11.35
N PRO A 75 -2.80 25.50 11.68
CA PRO A 75 -3.89 25.23 10.73
C PRO A 75 -4.31 26.50 9.99
N LYS A 76 -4.51 26.38 8.68
CA LYS A 76 -4.86 27.48 7.75
C LYS A 76 -3.74 28.47 7.45
N SER A 77 -2.53 28.32 8.01
CA SER A 77 -1.38 29.10 7.56
C SER A 77 -0.99 28.72 6.12
N CYS A 78 -0.18 29.55 5.47
CA CYS A 78 0.36 29.24 4.14
C CYS A 78 1.16 27.95 4.16
N GLU A 79 2.03 27.80 5.13
CA GLU A 79 2.90 26.66 5.33
C GLU A 79 2.07 25.37 5.55
N TYR A 80 1.10 25.41 6.46
CA TYR A 80 0.21 24.29 6.70
C TYR A 80 -0.49 23.83 5.42
N ASN A 81 -1.11 24.76 4.69
CA ASN A 81 -1.86 24.42 3.48
C ASN A 81 -0.94 23.88 2.37
N THR A 82 0.28 24.35 2.31
CA THR A 82 1.27 23.89 1.31
C THR A 82 1.75 22.48 1.63
N ILE A 83 2.10 22.21 2.90
CA ILE A 83 2.48 20.87 3.38
C ILE A 83 1.30 19.90 3.18
N HIS A 84 0.11 20.28 3.62
CA HIS A 84 -1.08 19.46 3.48
C HIS A 84 -1.36 19.06 2.02
N ARG A 85 -1.19 19.99 1.06
CA ARG A 85 -1.35 19.71 -0.37
C ARG A 85 -0.28 18.74 -0.88
N HIS A 86 0.92 18.83 -0.37
CA HIS A 86 2.00 17.89 -0.69
C HIS A 86 1.66 16.49 -0.19
N GLU A 87 1.31 16.34 1.08
CA GLU A 87 0.95 15.07 1.68
C GLU A 87 -0.26 14.42 0.97
N TYR A 88 -1.21 15.22 0.50
CA TYR A 88 -2.33 14.71 -0.29
C TYR A 88 -1.93 14.12 -1.64
N ARG A 89 -0.77 14.46 -2.21
CA ARG A 89 -0.25 13.78 -3.39
C ARG A 89 0.16 12.36 -3.06
N HIS A 90 0.80 12.15 -1.91
CA HIS A 90 1.11 10.81 -1.40
C HIS A 90 -0.16 9.98 -1.14
N VAL A 91 -1.19 10.58 -0.54
CA VAL A 91 -2.50 9.94 -0.37
C VAL A 91 -3.06 9.47 -1.71
N ASN A 92 -3.07 10.32 -2.73
CA ASN A 92 -3.60 9.97 -4.05
C ASN A 92 -2.80 8.87 -4.76
N ILE A 93 -1.47 8.85 -4.59
CA ILE A 93 -0.61 7.77 -5.07
C ILE A 93 -1.03 6.45 -4.41
N ASN A 94 -1.07 6.42 -3.08
CA ASN A 94 -1.45 5.22 -2.32
C ASN A 94 -2.82 4.68 -2.73
N GLU A 95 -3.83 5.53 -2.84
CA GLU A 95 -5.18 5.12 -3.27
C GLU A 95 -5.21 4.58 -4.69
N THR A 96 -4.45 5.18 -5.60
CA THR A 96 -4.39 4.74 -7.00
C THR A 96 -3.72 3.39 -7.10
N LEU A 97 -2.58 3.22 -6.43
CA LEU A 97 -1.83 1.99 -6.42
C LEU A 97 -2.59 0.86 -5.71
N LEU A 98 -3.31 1.16 -4.63
CA LEU A 98 -4.15 0.17 -3.94
C LEU A 98 -5.25 -0.36 -4.86
N ARG A 99 -5.93 0.51 -5.62
CA ARG A 99 -6.95 0.08 -6.61
C ARG A 99 -6.35 -0.80 -7.70
N GLN A 100 -5.17 -0.45 -8.21
CA GLN A 100 -4.45 -1.24 -9.19
C GLN A 100 -4.03 -2.61 -8.63
N LEU A 101 -3.47 -2.61 -7.41
CA LEU A 101 -3.10 -3.84 -6.72
C LEU A 101 -4.27 -4.81 -6.60
N VAL A 102 -5.43 -4.35 -6.12
CA VAL A 102 -6.62 -5.21 -5.94
C VAL A 102 -7.01 -5.88 -7.25
N SER A 103 -7.07 -5.10 -8.34
CA SER A 103 -7.46 -5.63 -9.66
C SER A 103 -6.42 -6.60 -10.23
N THR A 104 -5.15 -6.26 -10.17
CA THR A 104 -4.04 -7.06 -10.70
C THR A 104 -3.88 -8.36 -9.91
N LEU A 105 -3.85 -8.28 -8.58
CA LEU A 105 -3.67 -9.43 -7.71
C LEU A 105 -4.79 -10.46 -7.89
N ALA A 106 -6.04 -10.00 -7.94
CA ALA A 106 -7.18 -10.89 -8.14
C ALA A 106 -7.13 -11.58 -9.51
N ALA A 107 -6.87 -10.82 -10.58
CA ALA A 107 -6.84 -11.33 -11.94
C ALA A 107 -5.70 -12.35 -12.14
N GLU A 108 -4.50 -12.00 -11.72
CA GLU A 108 -3.32 -12.86 -11.90
C GLU A 108 -3.40 -14.12 -11.03
N PHE A 109 -3.85 -13.99 -9.78
CA PHE A 109 -4.02 -15.11 -8.89
C PHE A 109 -5.06 -16.09 -9.42
N GLN A 110 -6.21 -15.58 -9.88
CA GLN A 110 -7.26 -16.40 -10.49
C GLN A 110 -6.79 -17.07 -11.78
N SER A 111 -6.07 -16.37 -12.63
CA SER A 111 -5.49 -16.91 -13.87
C SER A 111 -4.53 -18.06 -13.58
N LYS A 112 -3.69 -17.93 -12.56
CA LYS A 112 -2.62 -18.89 -12.24
C LYS A 112 -3.12 -20.09 -11.44
N PHE A 113 -4.03 -19.89 -10.50
CA PHE A 113 -4.42 -20.91 -9.51
C PHE A 113 -5.92 -21.26 -9.53
N GLY A 114 -6.78 -20.46 -10.17
CA GLY A 114 -8.22 -20.61 -10.10
C GLY A 114 -8.78 -21.90 -10.72
N ASN A 115 -7.99 -22.58 -11.57
CA ASN A 115 -8.38 -23.85 -12.20
C ASN A 115 -7.72 -25.08 -11.56
N GLN A 116 -7.02 -24.92 -10.43
CA GLN A 116 -6.37 -26.04 -9.75
C GLN A 116 -7.39 -27.02 -9.20
N ILE A 117 -7.14 -28.31 -9.42
CA ILE A 117 -7.98 -29.40 -8.94
C ILE A 117 -7.12 -30.35 -8.13
N TYR A 118 -7.62 -30.78 -6.99
CA TYR A 118 -6.98 -31.78 -6.14
C TYR A 118 -7.77 -33.09 -6.17
N TYR A 119 -7.06 -34.19 -6.26
CA TYR A 119 -7.61 -35.52 -6.31
C TYR A 119 -6.89 -36.45 -5.33
N GLY A 120 -7.63 -37.18 -4.53
CA GLY A 120 -7.09 -38.12 -3.56
C GLY A 120 -7.95 -38.28 -2.32
N THR A 121 -7.37 -38.81 -1.26
CA THR A 121 -8.01 -38.87 0.06
C THR A 121 -8.08 -37.49 0.69
N SER A 122 -9.02 -37.28 1.61
CA SER A 122 -9.16 -36.00 2.32
C SER A 122 -7.84 -35.50 2.92
N ASP A 123 -7.07 -36.40 3.53
CA ASP A 123 -5.81 -36.04 4.20
C ASP A 123 -4.68 -35.75 3.20
N SER A 124 -4.60 -36.48 2.09
CA SER A 124 -3.62 -36.19 1.04
C SER A 124 -3.90 -34.82 0.39
N ILE A 125 -5.16 -34.50 0.17
CA ILE A 125 -5.58 -33.19 -0.37
C ILE A 125 -5.24 -32.07 0.60
N LYS A 126 -5.56 -32.19 1.88
CA LYS A 126 -5.20 -31.19 2.90
C LYS A 126 -3.71 -30.91 2.92
N LYS A 127 -2.88 -31.97 2.86
CA LYS A 127 -1.43 -31.86 2.80
C LYS A 127 -0.97 -31.12 1.55
N SER A 128 -1.50 -31.49 0.38
CA SER A 128 -1.15 -30.84 -0.89
C SER A 128 -1.55 -29.36 -0.91
N ILE A 129 -2.73 -29.03 -0.40
CA ILE A 129 -3.20 -27.64 -0.29
C ILE A 129 -2.29 -26.83 0.64
N LYS A 130 -1.88 -27.40 1.78
CA LYS A 130 -0.94 -26.73 2.69
C LYS A 130 0.39 -26.44 2.01
N ILE A 131 0.95 -27.40 1.29
CA ILE A 131 2.20 -27.23 0.53
C ILE A 131 2.03 -26.15 -0.53
N ASP A 132 0.98 -26.20 -1.33
CA ASP A 132 0.74 -25.22 -2.39
C ASP A 132 0.50 -23.81 -1.83
N LYS A 133 -0.15 -23.71 -0.68
CA LYS A 133 -0.30 -22.44 0.03
C LYS A 133 1.06 -21.84 0.41
N GLU A 134 1.91 -22.62 1.03
CA GLU A 134 3.19 -22.17 1.56
C GLU A 134 4.23 -21.94 0.45
N GLU A 135 4.28 -22.80 -0.57
CA GLU A 135 5.34 -22.80 -1.58
C GLU A 135 4.97 -22.08 -2.87
N LYS A 136 3.67 -21.87 -3.15
CA LYS A 136 3.22 -21.28 -4.40
C LYS A 136 2.38 -20.01 -4.19
N TRP A 137 1.29 -20.10 -3.39
CA TRP A 137 0.32 -19.01 -3.33
C TRP A 137 0.84 -17.82 -2.53
N LEU A 138 1.35 -18.06 -1.32
CA LEU A 138 1.88 -16.97 -0.49
C LEU A 138 3.12 -16.31 -1.11
N PRO A 139 4.11 -17.05 -1.66
CA PRO A 139 5.22 -16.42 -2.38
C PRO A 139 4.77 -15.59 -3.58
N PHE A 140 3.78 -16.07 -4.34
CA PHE A 140 3.24 -15.32 -5.48
C PHE A 140 2.58 -14.01 -5.05
N ILE A 141 1.74 -14.06 -4.01
CA ILE A 141 1.11 -12.85 -3.46
C ILE A 141 2.18 -11.84 -2.99
N ARG A 142 3.18 -12.33 -2.24
CA ARG A 142 4.28 -11.47 -1.76
C ARG A 142 5.03 -10.80 -2.89
N ALA A 143 5.35 -11.53 -3.96
CA ALA A 143 6.06 -10.96 -5.11
C ALA A 143 5.28 -9.81 -5.78
N ILE A 144 3.96 -9.94 -5.90
CA ILE A 144 3.11 -8.85 -6.42
C ILE A 144 3.09 -7.66 -5.46
N LEU A 145 3.01 -7.91 -4.15
CA LEU A 145 3.05 -6.85 -3.14
C LEU A 145 4.38 -6.11 -3.14
N GLU A 146 5.50 -6.83 -3.23
CA GLU A 146 6.85 -6.26 -3.32
C GLU A 146 7.02 -5.40 -4.57
N GLN A 147 6.55 -5.87 -5.72
CA GLN A 147 6.54 -5.09 -6.95
C GLN A 147 5.71 -3.81 -6.80
N GLN A 148 4.55 -3.91 -6.14
CA GLN A 148 3.67 -2.76 -5.91
C GLN A 148 4.30 -1.74 -4.96
N ASN A 149 4.99 -2.21 -3.91
CA ASN A 149 5.72 -1.33 -3.00
C ASN A 149 6.84 -0.59 -3.72
N SER A 150 7.64 -1.29 -4.53
CA SER A 150 8.70 -0.64 -5.32
C SER A 150 8.14 0.44 -6.27
N LEU A 151 6.97 0.20 -6.84
CA LEU A 151 6.30 1.19 -7.69
C LEU A 151 5.78 2.38 -6.88
N ALA A 152 5.32 2.13 -5.65
CA ALA A 152 4.91 3.18 -4.74
C ALA A 152 6.10 4.07 -4.34
N ASP A 153 7.21 3.47 -3.97
CA ASP A 153 8.44 4.18 -3.62
C ASP A 153 8.90 5.08 -4.77
N GLU A 154 8.96 4.55 -5.99
CA GLU A 154 9.32 5.34 -7.18
C GLU A 154 8.40 6.55 -7.40
N GLN A 155 7.08 6.39 -7.21
CA GLN A 155 6.13 7.49 -7.37
C GLN A 155 6.24 8.52 -6.23
N HIS A 156 6.51 8.08 -5.01
CA HIS A 156 6.74 8.96 -3.88
C HIS A 156 8.02 9.80 -4.06
N GLU A 157 9.11 9.19 -4.54
CA GLU A 157 10.34 9.91 -4.87
C GLU A 157 10.13 11.03 -5.90
N GLN A 158 9.24 10.82 -6.87
CA GLN A 158 8.90 11.85 -7.85
C GLN A 158 8.15 13.05 -7.23
N VAL A 159 7.50 12.86 -6.09
CA VAL A 159 6.86 13.93 -5.32
C VAL A 159 7.85 14.61 -4.37
N ASP A 160 8.76 13.85 -3.76
CA ASP A 160 9.73 14.31 -2.75
C ASP A 160 11.03 14.82 -3.38
N THR A 161 10.91 15.75 -4.32
CA THR A 161 12.08 16.32 -5.00
C THR A 161 12.59 17.58 -4.28
N LEU A 162 13.91 17.85 -4.38
CA LEU A 162 14.51 19.08 -3.89
C LEU A 162 13.84 20.34 -4.47
N GLU A 163 13.33 20.25 -5.69
CA GLU A 163 12.61 21.36 -6.33
C GLU A 163 11.29 21.64 -5.62
N GLU A 164 10.56 20.61 -5.22
CA GLU A 164 9.33 20.76 -4.43
C GLU A 164 9.62 21.43 -3.10
N TYR A 165 10.63 20.97 -2.36
CA TYR A 165 11.02 21.58 -1.09
C TYR A 165 11.45 23.05 -1.24
N ARG A 166 12.13 23.42 -2.33
CA ARG A 166 12.43 24.83 -2.64
C ARG A 166 11.18 25.64 -2.91
N LYS A 167 10.19 25.07 -3.61
CA LYS A 167 8.91 25.74 -3.85
C LYS A 167 8.16 26.02 -2.54
N PHE A 168 8.22 25.13 -1.57
CA PHE A 168 7.63 25.35 -0.24
C PHE A 168 8.13 26.65 0.39
N ASN A 169 9.44 26.80 0.49
CA ASN A 169 10.06 27.98 1.08
C ASN A 169 9.72 29.25 0.31
N PHE A 170 9.64 29.15 -1.01
CA PHE A 170 9.34 30.30 -1.88
C PHE A 170 7.89 30.74 -1.78
N VAL A 171 6.93 29.83 -1.81
CA VAL A 171 5.48 30.14 -1.85
C VAL A 171 5.03 30.91 -0.60
N CYS A 172 5.56 30.56 0.58
CA CYS A 172 5.13 31.16 1.84
C CYS A 172 6.02 32.32 2.30
N SER A 173 7.26 32.43 1.81
CA SER A 173 8.15 33.55 2.14
C SER A 173 7.82 34.83 1.38
N HIS A 174 7.25 34.72 0.20
CA HIS A 174 6.74 35.88 -0.52
C HIS A 174 5.35 36.21 0.02
N LYS A 175 5.28 37.02 1.08
CA LYS A 175 4.08 37.78 1.38
C LYS A 175 3.75 38.57 0.11
N TYR A 176 2.76 38.10 -0.65
CA TYR A 176 2.13 38.92 -1.67
C TYR A 176 1.68 40.19 -0.95
N ARG A 177 2.41 41.28 -1.12
CA ARG A 177 1.87 42.59 -0.92
C ARG A 177 0.78 42.73 -1.99
N TYR A 178 -0.44 42.45 -1.60
CA TYR A 178 -1.58 42.95 -2.33
C TYR A 178 -1.41 44.48 -2.32
N VAL A 179 -0.98 45.06 -3.44
CA VAL A 179 -1.08 46.47 -3.72
C VAL A 179 -2.49 46.62 -4.27
N PRO A 180 -3.43 47.20 -3.54
CA PRO A 180 -4.73 47.54 -4.14
C PRO A 180 -4.45 48.51 -5.30
N ASP A 181 -4.97 48.20 -6.47
CA ASP A 181 -5.03 49.11 -7.58
C ASP A 181 -5.82 50.36 -7.12
N GLU A 182 -5.20 51.55 -7.23
CA GLU A 182 -5.83 52.85 -6.99
C GLU A 182 -6.89 53.16 -8.07
#